data_fb47c1f47da9a7c2ad2cf73b4635b4f1
#
_entry.id   fb47c1f47da9a7c2ad2cf73b4635b4f1
#
_cell.length_a   1.000
_cell.length_b   1.000
_cell.length_c   1.000
_cell.angle_alpha   90.00
_cell.angle_beta   90.00
_cell.angle_gamma   90.00
#
_symmetry.space_group_name_H-M   'P 1'
#
loop_
_entity.id
_entity.type
_entity.pdbx_description
1 polymer ?
#
loop_
_entity_poly.entity_id
_entity_poly.type
_entity_poly.pdbx_seq_one_letter_code
_entity_poly.pdbx_strand_id
1 'polypeptide(L)'
;MTVAAWVAGRPIATTVVDERLAVLRRGPLAARLPPPHTAEGRNLRRWVGQLVTVEAVVQHEAAIRGITATPADGPPRPVTLTQALRTGGMTAAVLAADPVARALRRHVLPAPGVPEEEVEAYYARNRDRHTGPYPAERDRIAATLTAATSDRAFAHWLDQRCAALVRPAPGFEHPADPTHPDATHHH
;
A
#
# COMPACT_ATOMS: atom_id res chain seq x y z
N MET A 1 -3.66 9.79 -26.85
CA MET A 1 -3.87 9.34 -25.47
C MET A 1 -2.56 9.57 -24.71
N THR A 2 -2.57 10.43 -23.71
CA THR A 2 -1.38 10.69 -22.89
C THR A 2 -1.27 9.58 -21.83
N VAL A 3 -0.05 9.06 -21.62
CA VAL A 3 0.22 7.92 -20.74
C VAL A 3 0.87 8.44 -19.45
N ALA A 4 0.44 7.92 -18.30
CA ALA A 4 1.04 8.19 -16.98
C ALA A 4 2.14 7.17 -16.64
N ALA A 5 1.92 5.91 -16.98
CA ALA A 5 2.89 4.82 -16.77
C ALA A 5 2.57 3.63 -17.68
N TRP A 6 3.51 2.69 -17.76
CA TRP A 6 3.27 1.34 -18.32
C TRP A 6 3.46 0.31 -17.20
N VAL A 7 2.54 -0.66 -17.13
CA VAL A 7 2.63 -1.81 -16.22
C VAL A 7 2.62 -3.08 -17.06
N ALA A 8 3.70 -3.86 -17.01
CA ALA A 8 3.89 -5.05 -17.84
C ALA A 8 3.62 -4.75 -19.34
N GLY A 9 4.08 -3.60 -19.83
CA GLY A 9 3.88 -3.15 -21.22
C GLY A 9 2.49 -2.56 -21.53
N ARG A 10 1.54 -2.60 -20.63
CA ARG A 10 0.19 -2.03 -20.80
C ARG A 10 0.16 -0.56 -20.32
N PRO A 11 -0.31 0.38 -21.16
CA PRO A 11 -0.34 1.78 -20.79
C PRO A 11 -1.46 2.09 -19.80
N ILE A 12 -1.16 2.94 -18.82
CA ILE A 12 -2.12 3.60 -17.94
C ILE A 12 -2.31 5.01 -18.45
N ALA A 13 -3.54 5.35 -18.85
CA ALA A 13 -3.85 6.69 -19.36
C ALA A 13 -3.82 7.74 -18.22
N THR A 14 -3.39 8.97 -18.53
CA THR A 14 -3.42 10.07 -17.57
C THR A 14 -4.84 10.37 -17.08
N THR A 15 -5.86 10.12 -17.92
CA THR A 15 -7.27 10.30 -17.54
C THR A 15 -7.67 9.51 -16.32
N VAL A 16 -7.12 8.30 -16.12
CA VAL A 16 -7.39 7.49 -14.93
C VAL A 16 -6.88 8.18 -13.64
N VAL A 17 -5.71 8.82 -13.73
CA VAL A 17 -5.15 9.60 -12.62
C VAL A 17 -5.99 10.85 -12.37
N ASP A 18 -6.39 11.55 -13.44
CA ASP A 18 -7.17 12.80 -13.35
C ASP A 18 -8.57 12.54 -12.79
N GLU A 19 -9.21 11.42 -13.16
CA GLU A 19 -10.50 10.99 -12.59
C GLU A 19 -10.38 10.67 -11.09
N ARG A 20 -9.32 9.98 -10.68
CA ARG A 20 -9.07 9.70 -9.26
C ARG A 20 -8.85 10.99 -8.47
N LEU A 21 -8.09 11.93 -9.00
CA LEU A 21 -7.91 13.27 -8.41
C LEU A 21 -9.23 14.04 -8.33
N ALA A 22 -10.05 13.98 -9.36
CA ALA A 22 -11.36 14.63 -9.35
C ALA A 22 -12.28 14.06 -8.25
N VAL A 23 -12.23 12.74 -8.00
CA VAL A 23 -12.94 12.11 -6.86
C VAL A 23 -12.43 12.65 -5.53
N LEU A 24 -11.10 12.70 -5.32
CA LEU A 24 -10.50 13.23 -4.10
C LEU A 24 -10.89 14.70 -3.86
N ARG A 25 -10.91 15.52 -4.92
CA ARG A 25 -11.28 16.95 -4.84
C ARG A 25 -12.77 17.20 -4.63
N ARG A 26 -13.62 16.20 -4.80
CA ARG A 26 -15.05 16.25 -4.42
C ARG A 26 -15.32 15.64 -3.04
N GLY A 27 -14.30 14.99 -2.44
CA GLY A 27 -14.43 14.32 -1.16
C GLY A 27 -14.32 15.25 0.06
N PRO A 28 -14.46 14.70 1.26
CA PRO A 28 -14.47 15.48 2.53
C PRO A 28 -13.15 16.19 2.82
N LEU A 29 -12.05 15.78 2.19
CA LEU A 29 -10.73 16.40 2.36
C LEU A 29 -10.41 17.46 1.28
N ALA A 30 -11.35 17.79 0.39
CA ALA A 30 -11.13 18.68 -0.74
C ALA A 30 -10.46 20.02 -0.36
N ALA A 31 -10.92 20.64 0.74
CA ALA A 31 -10.38 21.91 1.24
C ALA A 31 -8.94 21.84 1.79
N ARG A 32 -8.42 20.61 2.03
CA ARG A 32 -7.06 20.39 2.52
C ARG A 32 -6.09 19.99 1.42
N LEU A 33 -6.58 19.75 0.21
CA LEU A 33 -5.73 19.34 -0.91
C LEU A 33 -5.07 20.56 -1.52
N PRO A 34 -3.78 20.46 -1.90
CA PRO A 34 -3.06 21.56 -2.52
C PRO A 34 -3.68 21.92 -3.89
N PRO A 35 -3.64 23.21 -4.28
CA PRO A 35 -4.10 23.64 -5.61
C PRO A 35 -3.33 22.93 -6.73
N PRO A 36 -4.00 22.59 -7.87
CA PRO A 36 -3.37 21.78 -8.93
C PRO A 36 -2.10 22.38 -9.55
N HIS A 37 -2.02 23.71 -9.60
CA HIS A 37 -0.93 24.45 -10.23
C HIS A 37 0.30 24.65 -9.34
N THR A 38 0.23 24.30 -8.06
CA THR A 38 1.37 24.38 -7.12
C THR A 38 2.28 23.17 -7.24
N ALA A 39 3.51 23.27 -6.73
CA ALA A 39 4.45 22.13 -6.65
C ALA A 39 3.85 20.96 -5.87
N GLU A 40 3.19 21.25 -4.74
CA GLU A 40 2.49 20.25 -3.91
C GLU A 40 1.31 19.62 -4.67
N GLY A 41 0.60 20.40 -5.47
CA GLY A 41 -0.51 19.90 -6.31
C GLY A 41 -0.02 18.97 -7.42
N ARG A 42 1.11 19.30 -8.06
CA ARG A 42 1.77 18.39 -9.02
C ARG A 42 2.33 17.15 -8.33
N ASN A 43 2.89 17.30 -7.12
CA ASN A 43 3.35 16.16 -6.32
C ASN A 43 2.19 15.26 -5.91
N LEU A 44 1.06 15.81 -5.48
CA LEU A 44 -0.16 15.04 -5.23
C LEU A 44 -0.59 14.23 -6.47
N ARG A 45 -0.51 14.81 -7.65
CA ARG A 45 -0.83 14.12 -8.91
C ARG A 45 0.10 12.92 -9.15
N ARG A 46 1.40 13.07 -8.86
CA ARG A 46 2.36 11.94 -8.92
C ARG A 46 2.04 10.86 -7.89
N TRP A 47 1.69 11.23 -6.66
CA TRP A 47 1.26 10.27 -5.63
C TRP A 47 0.03 9.47 -6.07
N VAL A 48 -0.97 10.13 -6.67
CA VAL A 48 -2.15 9.44 -7.22
C VAL A 48 -1.77 8.56 -8.41
N GLY A 49 -0.85 9.01 -9.25
CA GLY A 49 -0.29 8.22 -10.34
C GLY A 49 0.39 6.94 -9.84
N GLN A 50 1.21 7.05 -8.78
CA GLN A 50 1.81 5.90 -8.13
C GLN A 50 0.75 4.92 -7.57
N LEU A 51 -0.27 5.44 -6.88
CA LEU A 51 -1.33 4.59 -6.34
C LEU A 51 -2.03 3.79 -7.45
N VAL A 52 -2.45 4.45 -8.53
CA VAL A 52 -3.09 3.79 -9.68
C VAL A 52 -2.16 2.74 -10.32
N THR A 53 -0.87 3.05 -10.38
CA THR A 53 0.15 2.13 -10.93
C THR A 53 0.31 0.90 -10.05
N VAL A 54 0.38 1.05 -8.73
CA VAL A 54 0.48 -0.07 -7.78
C VAL A 54 -0.80 -0.93 -7.81
N GLU A 55 -1.98 -0.30 -7.88
CA GLU A 55 -3.24 -1.01 -8.09
C GLU A 55 -3.19 -1.86 -9.38
N ALA A 56 -2.68 -1.31 -10.47
CA ALA A 56 -2.55 -2.03 -11.74
C ALA A 56 -1.54 -3.19 -11.67
N VAL A 57 -0.44 -3.06 -10.93
CA VAL A 57 0.50 -4.15 -10.66
C VAL A 57 -0.20 -5.28 -9.90
N VAL A 58 -0.96 -4.95 -8.85
CA VAL A 58 -1.73 -5.94 -8.08
C VAL A 58 -2.71 -6.70 -8.98
N GLN A 59 -3.47 -5.99 -9.80
CA GLN A 59 -4.43 -6.61 -10.72
C GLN A 59 -3.72 -7.51 -11.77
N HIS A 60 -2.59 -7.04 -12.30
CA HIS A 60 -1.78 -7.84 -13.22
C HIS A 60 -1.26 -9.14 -12.56
N GLU A 61 -0.67 -9.02 -11.37
CA GLU A 61 -0.11 -10.14 -10.63
C GLU A 61 -1.19 -11.16 -10.18
N ALA A 62 -2.36 -10.68 -9.81
CA ALA A 62 -3.50 -11.53 -9.51
C ALA A 62 -4.01 -12.27 -10.75
N ALA A 63 -4.15 -11.56 -11.87
CA ALA A 63 -4.65 -12.13 -13.12
C ALA A 63 -3.76 -13.25 -13.65
N ILE A 64 -2.42 -13.07 -13.69
CA ILE A 64 -1.50 -14.11 -14.19
C ILE A 64 -1.42 -15.34 -13.27
N ARG A 65 -1.89 -15.24 -12.03
CA ARG A 65 -1.96 -16.34 -11.05
C ARG A 65 -3.36 -16.92 -10.89
N GLY A 66 -4.36 -16.39 -11.60
CA GLY A 66 -5.76 -16.81 -11.45
C GLY A 66 -6.36 -16.51 -10.09
N ILE A 67 -5.85 -15.47 -9.38
CA ILE A 67 -6.31 -15.10 -8.04
C ILE A 67 -7.48 -14.14 -8.15
N THR A 68 -8.57 -14.48 -7.45
CA THR A 68 -9.74 -13.64 -7.29
C THR A 68 -10.04 -13.41 -5.82
N ALA A 69 -10.69 -12.29 -5.50
CA ALA A 69 -11.14 -12.03 -4.16
C ALA A 69 -12.30 -12.97 -3.77
N THR A 70 -12.33 -13.33 -2.51
CA THR A 70 -13.39 -14.12 -1.88
C THR A 70 -14.05 -13.33 -0.75
N PRO A 71 -15.21 -13.74 -0.21
CA PRO A 71 -15.81 -13.11 0.96
C PRO A 71 -14.88 -13.03 2.18
N ALA A 72 -13.94 -13.97 2.31
CA ALA A 72 -12.93 -13.97 3.38
C ALA A 72 -11.95 -12.80 3.30
N ASP A 73 -11.83 -12.14 2.13
CA ASP A 73 -11.00 -10.95 1.96
C ASP A 73 -11.65 -9.68 2.50
N GLY A 74 -12.94 -9.74 2.76
CA GLY A 74 -13.73 -8.65 3.34
C GLY A 74 -13.89 -7.44 2.41
N PRO A 75 -14.72 -6.47 2.79
CA PRO A 75 -14.97 -5.25 2.02
C PRO A 75 -13.78 -4.26 2.12
N PRO A 76 -13.75 -3.22 1.28
CA PRO A 76 -12.88 -2.06 1.47
C PRO A 76 -13.01 -1.48 2.88
N ARG A 77 -11.88 -1.02 3.44
CA ARG A 77 -11.81 -0.49 4.81
C ARG A 77 -10.88 0.72 4.87
N PRO A 78 -11.01 1.59 5.89
CA PRO A 78 -10.07 2.69 6.09
C PRO A 78 -8.65 2.18 6.36
N VAL A 79 -7.65 2.94 5.90
CA VAL A 79 -6.25 2.72 6.26
C VAL A 79 -6.06 3.10 7.72
N THR A 80 -5.43 2.23 8.50
CA THR A 80 -5.03 2.55 9.87
C THR A 80 -3.59 3.09 9.89
N LEU A 81 -3.29 3.98 10.85
CA LEU A 81 -1.94 4.49 11.05
C LEU A 81 -0.94 3.35 11.26
N THR A 82 -1.32 2.33 12.03
CA THR A 82 -0.48 1.15 12.28
C THR A 82 -0.14 0.42 10.98
N GLN A 83 -1.09 0.24 10.07
CA GLN A 83 -0.82 -0.35 8.75
C GLN A 83 0.11 0.52 7.92
N ALA A 84 -0.16 1.83 7.84
CA ALA A 84 0.67 2.76 7.09
C ALA A 84 2.13 2.78 7.58
N LEU A 85 2.36 2.70 8.90
CA LEU A 85 3.70 2.63 9.47
C LEU A 85 4.42 1.29 9.21
N ARG A 86 3.66 0.19 9.08
CA ARG A 86 4.23 -1.15 8.82
C ARG A 86 4.61 -1.40 7.37
N THR A 87 3.82 -0.89 6.44
CA THR A 87 3.90 -1.26 5.01
C THR A 87 4.20 -0.10 4.09
N GLY A 88 4.31 1.11 4.62
CA GLY A 88 4.26 2.33 3.81
C GLY A 88 2.84 2.68 3.37
N GLY A 89 2.61 3.96 3.10
CA GLY A 89 1.27 4.49 2.82
C GLY A 89 0.60 3.87 1.58
N MET A 90 1.36 3.58 0.52
CA MET A 90 0.85 3.01 -0.73
C MET A 90 0.35 1.59 -0.55
N THR A 91 1.18 0.70 0.00
CA THR A 91 0.80 -0.70 0.24
C THR A 91 -0.37 -0.79 1.21
N ALA A 92 -0.36 0.04 2.28
CA ALA A 92 -1.48 0.12 3.21
C ALA A 92 -2.79 0.54 2.52
N ALA A 93 -2.74 1.55 1.65
CA ALA A 93 -3.90 2.02 0.91
C ALA A 93 -4.47 0.94 -0.01
N VAL A 94 -3.61 0.26 -0.77
CA VAL A 94 -4.02 -0.82 -1.68
C VAL A 94 -4.61 -2.00 -0.90
N LEU A 95 -3.95 -2.46 0.17
CA LEU A 95 -4.47 -3.53 1.02
C LEU A 95 -5.80 -3.18 1.72
N ALA A 96 -6.00 -1.91 2.05
CA ALA A 96 -7.25 -1.46 2.65
C ALA A 96 -8.40 -1.37 1.64
N ALA A 97 -8.12 -0.82 0.46
CA ALA A 97 -9.13 -0.57 -0.57
C ALA A 97 -9.51 -1.82 -1.36
N ASP A 98 -8.54 -2.71 -1.66
CA ASP A 98 -8.72 -3.78 -2.64
C ASP A 98 -8.72 -5.19 -2.02
N PRO A 99 -9.86 -5.91 -2.06
CA PRO A 99 -9.93 -7.32 -1.66
C PRO A 99 -8.98 -8.23 -2.46
N VAL A 100 -8.75 -7.94 -3.75
CA VAL A 100 -7.81 -8.72 -4.59
C VAL A 100 -6.37 -8.59 -4.09
N ALA A 101 -5.96 -7.41 -3.61
CA ALA A 101 -4.65 -7.22 -3.00
C ALA A 101 -4.48 -8.10 -1.75
N ARG A 102 -5.54 -8.25 -0.94
CA ARG A 102 -5.52 -9.13 0.25
C ARG A 102 -5.47 -10.61 -0.12
N ALA A 103 -6.20 -11.02 -1.15
CA ALA A 103 -6.14 -12.37 -1.70
C ALA A 103 -4.74 -12.67 -2.26
N LEU A 104 -4.18 -11.76 -3.04
CA LEU A 104 -2.83 -11.87 -3.59
C LEU A 104 -1.78 -12.00 -2.49
N ARG A 105 -1.84 -11.17 -1.44
CA ARG A 105 -0.94 -11.24 -0.28
C ARG A 105 -0.93 -12.65 0.34
N ARG A 106 -2.11 -13.23 0.59
CA ARG A 106 -2.21 -14.58 1.17
C ARG A 106 -1.63 -15.66 0.26
N HIS A 107 -1.73 -15.45 -1.05
CA HIS A 107 -1.25 -16.43 -2.03
C HIS A 107 0.27 -16.39 -2.19
N VAL A 108 0.85 -15.19 -2.31
CA VAL A 108 2.30 -15.05 -2.60
C VAL A 108 3.17 -15.18 -1.35
N LEU A 109 2.59 -15.02 -0.17
CA LEU A 109 3.28 -15.10 1.11
C LEU A 109 2.49 -15.99 2.06
N PRO A 110 2.83 -17.28 2.17
CA PRO A 110 2.29 -18.11 3.24
C PRO A 110 2.62 -17.45 4.58
N ALA A 111 1.63 -17.43 5.49
CA ALA A 111 1.81 -16.82 6.80
C ALA A 111 2.97 -17.51 7.53
N PRO A 112 4.10 -16.83 7.78
CA PRO A 112 5.17 -17.42 8.55
C PRO A 112 4.65 -17.64 9.98
N GLY A 113 4.91 -18.82 10.54
CA GLY A 113 4.74 -19.00 11.97
C GLY A 113 5.70 -18.05 12.71
N VAL A 114 5.21 -17.37 13.72
CA VAL A 114 6.07 -16.57 14.61
C VAL A 114 6.59 -17.52 15.70
N PRO A 115 7.91 -17.62 15.93
CA PRO A 115 8.47 -18.42 16.99
C PRO A 115 7.89 -18.01 18.35
N GLU A 116 7.67 -19.02 19.24
CA GLU A 116 7.12 -18.78 20.57
C GLU A 116 7.95 -17.76 21.36
N GLU A 117 9.28 -17.87 21.26
CA GLU A 117 10.22 -16.96 21.93
C GLU A 117 10.01 -15.49 21.52
N GLU A 118 9.64 -15.25 20.26
CA GLU A 118 9.34 -13.88 19.78
C GLU A 118 8.02 -13.37 20.36
N VAL A 119 7.02 -14.25 20.51
CA VAL A 119 5.72 -13.92 21.12
C VAL A 119 5.91 -13.58 22.60
N GLU A 120 6.66 -14.38 23.34
CA GLU A 120 7.00 -14.14 24.76
C GLU A 120 7.80 -12.85 24.92
N ALA A 121 8.83 -12.65 24.10
CA ALA A 121 9.64 -11.44 24.14
C ALA A 121 8.82 -10.18 23.82
N TYR A 122 7.86 -10.26 22.88
CA TYR A 122 6.94 -9.16 22.61
C TYR A 122 6.07 -8.85 23.82
N TYR A 123 5.46 -9.89 24.44
CA TYR A 123 4.63 -9.71 25.62
C TYR A 123 5.44 -9.07 26.77
N ALA A 124 6.65 -9.56 27.04
CA ALA A 124 7.51 -9.03 28.09
C ALA A 124 7.85 -7.54 27.89
N ARG A 125 8.18 -7.14 26.65
CA ARG A 125 8.50 -5.74 26.32
C ARG A 125 7.29 -4.78 26.31
N ASN A 126 6.07 -5.32 26.17
CA ASN A 126 4.84 -4.55 26.10
C ASN A 126 3.85 -4.90 27.20
N ARG A 127 4.37 -5.31 28.36
CA ARG A 127 3.56 -5.79 29.48
C ARG A 127 2.49 -4.80 29.92
N ASP A 128 2.79 -3.50 29.81
CA ASP A 128 1.90 -2.38 30.12
C ASP A 128 0.65 -2.30 29.22
N ARG A 129 0.71 -2.91 28.04
CA ARG A 129 -0.39 -2.94 27.05
C ARG A 129 -1.27 -4.18 27.15
N HIS A 130 -0.92 -5.11 27.99
CA HIS A 130 -1.61 -6.39 28.15
C HIS A 130 -2.21 -6.48 29.56
N THR A 131 -3.53 -6.65 29.63
CA THR A 131 -4.25 -6.73 30.91
C THR A 131 -4.29 -8.13 31.50
N GLY A 132 -4.12 -9.15 30.65
CA GLY A 132 -4.15 -10.58 31.03
C GLY A 132 -2.77 -11.20 31.19
N PRO A 133 -2.70 -12.40 31.81
CA PRO A 133 -1.48 -13.19 31.85
C PRO A 133 -1.10 -13.70 30.44
N TYR A 134 0.19 -14.00 30.22
CA TYR A 134 0.71 -14.42 28.93
C TYR A 134 -0.12 -15.50 28.22
N PRO A 135 -0.54 -16.60 28.88
CA PRO A 135 -1.32 -17.64 28.20
C PRO A 135 -2.65 -17.13 27.59
N ALA A 136 -3.26 -16.12 28.20
CA ALA A 136 -4.51 -15.53 27.69
C ALA A 136 -4.29 -14.56 26.52
N GLU A 137 -3.10 -13.95 26.41
CA GLU A 137 -2.76 -12.96 25.40
C GLU A 137 -1.98 -13.56 24.22
N ARG A 138 -1.39 -14.74 24.40
CA ARG A 138 -0.46 -15.41 23.49
C ARG A 138 -0.97 -15.45 22.04
N ASP A 139 -2.15 -16.01 21.82
CA ASP A 139 -2.67 -16.22 20.46
C ASP A 139 -2.97 -14.90 19.76
N ARG A 140 -3.43 -13.90 20.51
CA ARG A 140 -3.67 -12.55 19.98
C ARG A 140 -2.35 -11.86 19.60
N ILE A 141 -1.30 -12.04 20.39
CA ILE A 141 0.03 -11.50 20.11
C ILE A 141 0.62 -12.21 18.88
N ALA A 142 0.58 -13.56 18.85
CA ALA A 142 1.06 -14.34 17.72
C ALA A 142 0.37 -13.93 16.40
N ALA A 143 -0.95 -13.78 16.40
CA ALA A 143 -1.70 -13.30 15.25
C ALA A 143 -1.27 -11.88 14.81
N THR A 144 -1.04 -10.98 15.78
CA THR A 144 -0.59 -9.61 15.52
C THR A 144 0.80 -9.57 14.88
N LEU A 145 1.74 -10.36 15.39
CA LEU A 145 3.11 -10.45 14.87
C LEU A 145 3.13 -11.10 13.49
N THR A 146 2.39 -12.19 13.31
CA THR A 146 2.22 -12.85 12.00
C THR A 146 1.68 -11.89 10.94
N ALA A 147 0.63 -11.13 11.28
CA ALA A 147 0.07 -10.15 10.37
C ALA A 147 1.10 -9.05 10.02
N ALA A 148 1.84 -8.55 11.02
CA ALA A 148 2.85 -7.51 10.81
C ALA A 148 4.01 -8.00 9.93
N THR A 149 4.47 -9.24 10.11
CA THR A 149 5.53 -9.84 9.29
C THR A 149 5.05 -10.07 7.86
N SER A 150 3.83 -10.62 7.69
CA SER A 150 3.22 -10.80 6.38
C SER A 150 3.00 -9.47 5.64
N ASP A 151 2.57 -8.42 6.34
CA ASP A 151 2.36 -7.11 5.74
C ASP A 151 3.68 -6.51 5.23
N ARG A 152 4.75 -6.56 6.02
CA ARG A 152 6.09 -6.09 5.61
C ARG A 152 6.66 -6.88 4.44
N ALA A 153 6.55 -8.20 4.49
CA ALA A 153 7.00 -9.06 3.41
C ALA A 153 6.25 -8.79 2.11
N PHE A 154 4.93 -8.54 2.20
CA PHE A 154 4.14 -8.17 1.03
C PHE A 154 4.53 -6.81 0.47
N ALA A 155 4.79 -5.81 1.32
CA ALA A 155 5.26 -4.51 0.87
C ALA A 155 6.57 -4.65 0.08
N HIS A 156 7.54 -5.37 0.62
CA HIS A 156 8.81 -5.63 -0.05
C HIS A 156 8.63 -6.39 -1.39
N TRP A 157 7.81 -7.43 -1.40
CA TRP A 157 7.48 -8.16 -2.63
C TRP A 157 6.83 -7.25 -3.67
N LEU A 158 5.88 -6.41 -3.27
CA LEU A 158 5.18 -5.50 -4.16
C LEU A 158 6.12 -4.43 -4.73
N ASP A 159 7.04 -3.89 -3.92
CA ASP A 159 8.08 -2.96 -4.37
C ASP A 159 8.98 -3.59 -5.44
N GLN A 160 9.39 -4.85 -5.25
CA GLN A 160 10.16 -5.59 -6.26
C GLN A 160 9.36 -5.79 -7.55
N ARG A 161 8.06 -6.09 -7.45
CA ARG A 161 7.19 -6.22 -8.64
C ARG A 161 7.00 -4.89 -9.35
N CYS A 162 6.81 -3.81 -8.61
CA CYS A 162 6.76 -2.46 -9.19
C CYS A 162 8.06 -2.11 -9.92
N ALA A 163 9.21 -2.36 -9.31
CA ALA A 163 10.51 -2.10 -9.93
C ALA A 163 10.71 -2.90 -11.24
N ALA A 164 10.19 -4.12 -11.31
CA ALA A 164 10.32 -4.98 -12.49
C ALA A 164 9.32 -4.65 -13.61
N LEU A 165 8.11 -4.22 -13.26
CA LEU A 165 6.98 -4.13 -14.20
C LEU A 165 6.61 -2.71 -14.60
N VAL A 166 6.98 -1.71 -13.80
CA VAL A 166 6.54 -0.32 -13.99
C VAL A 166 7.59 0.50 -14.74
N ARG A 167 7.11 1.28 -15.70
CA ARG A 167 7.87 2.35 -16.35
C ARG A 167 7.03 3.63 -16.28
N PRO A 168 7.40 4.60 -15.43
CA PRO A 168 6.69 5.87 -15.37
C PRO A 168 6.95 6.67 -16.65
N ALA A 169 5.95 7.46 -17.05
CA ALA A 169 6.12 8.46 -18.09
C ALA A 169 6.71 9.76 -17.48
N PRO A 170 7.33 10.64 -18.31
CA PRO A 170 7.80 11.94 -17.85
C PRO A 170 6.69 12.72 -17.13
N GLY A 171 7.00 13.27 -15.95
CA GLY A 171 6.07 13.97 -15.08
C GLY A 171 5.27 13.06 -14.13
N PHE A 172 5.55 11.74 -14.15
CA PHE A 172 5.00 10.75 -13.21
C PHE A 172 6.11 9.94 -12.51
N GLU A 173 7.31 10.48 -12.44
CA GLU A 173 8.42 9.94 -11.68
C GLU A 173 8.02 9.75 -10.21
N HIS A 174 8.77 8.94 -9.48
CA HIS A 174 8.43 8.63 -8.09
C HIS A 174 8.35 9.95 -7.27
N PRO A 175 7.25 10.20 -6.54
CA PRO A 175 7.05 11.48 -5.84
C PRO A 175 8.07 11.74 -4.72
N ALA A 176 8.76 10.72 -4.24
CA ALA A 176 9.86 10.85 -3.28
C ALA A 176 11.25 10.94 -3.97
N ASP A 177 11.32 11.11 -5.28
CA ASP A 177 12.57 11.37 -5.97
C ASP A 177 13.10 12.75 -5.58
N PRO A 178 14.22 12.86 -4.84
CA PRO A 178 14.74 14.13 -4.37
C PRO A 178 15.32 14.99 -5.51
N THR A 179 15.56 14.42 -6.68
CA THR A 179 16.10 15.14 -7.85
C THR A 179 15.02 15.84 -8.67
N HIS A 180 13.74 15.53 -8.38
CA HIS A 180 12.64 16.14 -9.11
C HIS A 180 12.46 17.62 -8.73
N PRO A 181 12.22 18.55 -9.69
CA PRO A 181 12.05 19.97 -9.39
C PRO A 181 10.93 20.32 -8.40
N ASP A 182 9.91 19.47 -8.31
CA ASP A 182 8.80 19.61 -7.36
C ASP A 182 9.03 18.83 -6.04
N ALA A 183 10.23 18.33 -5.78
CA ALA A 183 10.54 17.71 -4.48
C ALA A 183 10.39 18.76 -3.37
N THR A 184 9.41 18.57 -2.49
CA THR A 184 9.04 19.55 -1.45
C THR A 184 9.88 19.42 -0.17
N HIS A 185 10.80 18.48 -0.13
CA HIS A 185 11.67 18.25 1.02
C HIS A 185 13.11 18.58 0.66
N HIS A 186 13.49 19.84 0.89
CA HIS A 186 14.89 20.22 0.98
C HIS A 186 15.33 20.03 2.44
N HIS A 187 16.16 19.04 2.67
CA HIS A 187 16.87 18.86 3.95
C HIS A 187 18.20 19.60 3.91
#